data_604548ad20b50169c73ed03071481bfe
#
_entry.id   604548ad20b50169c73ed03071481bfe
#
_cell.length_a   1.000
_cell.length_b   1.000
_cell.length_c   1.000
_cell.angle_alpha   90.00
_cell.angle_beta   90.00
_cell.angle_gamma   90.00
#
_symmetry.space_group_name_H-M   'P 1'
#
loop_
_entity.id
_entity.type
_entity.pdbx_description
1 polymer ?
#
loop_
_entity_poly.entity_id
_entity_poly.type
_entity_poly.pdbx_seq_one_letter_code
_entity_poly.pdbx_strand_id
1 'polypeptide(L)'
;MLAYTLRRIAQLVPVLLLLSVVVFGFVEALPGSIVDTLVGTEGGNIEESRKILEKEYGLDQPVYVRYAKWLHRAVQFDFGKSLVTRRPISYELLSRIPATVYLAVVGITLSMLIAIPLGTIAAVRRNSAVDYTAQMTSLAGISIPEFWFAILCVLLFSLYLGWLPSSGYVSPFEDFWGSLQFLILPAAAIGFRQAAFTTRLTRSSMLDELSKEYVDTARSMGLPERRVIFRYTLRNAMIPTITISGLQLANLLGGTVVLESIFAWPGIGRAIFEAILQRDYPLIQAGVLVLGCIVVVMNLLVDLTYRLLNPRVKFA
;
A
#
# COMPACT_ATOMS: atom_id res chain seq x y z
N MET A 1 -21.01 12.52 13.53
CA MET A 1 -19.58 12.31 13.28
C MET A 1 -18.93 11.48 14.36
N LEU A 2 -18.89 11.94 15.63
CA LEU A 2 -18.20 11.24 16.73
C LEU A 2 -18.64 9.80 16.93
N ALA A 3 -19.96 9.53 17.02
CA ALA A 3 -20.48 8.17 17.23
C ALA A 3 -20.08 7.19 16.10
N TYR A 4 -20.04 7.65 14.86
CA TYR A 4 -19.61 6.83 13.74
C TYR A 4 -18.10 6.50 13.82
N THR A 5 -17.27 7.53 14.09
CA THR A 5 -15.83 7.35 14.25
C THR A 5 -15.52 6.39 15.40
N LEU A 6 -16.19 6.53 16.54
CA LEU A 6 -16.05 5.61 17.67
C LEU A 6 -16.48 4.17 17.32
N ARG A 7 -17.60 4.00 16.58
CA ARG A 7 -18.04 2.68 16.12
C ARG A 7 -17.01 2.05 15.17
N ARG A 8 -16.44 2.84 14.25
CA ARG A 8 -15.39 2.38 13.32
C ARG A 8 -14.12 1.99 14.05
N ILE A 9 -13.67 2.81 15.01
CA ILE A 9 -12.51 2.48 15.85
C ILE A 9 -12.78 1.19 16.64
N ALA A 10 -13.97 1.03 17.23
CA ALA A 10 -14.33 -0.19 17.93
C ALA A 10 -14.31 -1.43 17.01
N GLN A 11 -14.67 -1.29 15.73
CA GLN A 11 -14.60 -2.38 14.75
C GLN A 11 -13.16 -2.74 14.36
N LEU A 12 -12.18 -1.85 14.54
CA LEU A 12 -10.77 -2.18 14.30
C LEU A 12 -10.21 -3.15 15.34
N VAL A 13 -10.68 -3.08 16.58
CA VAL A 13 -10.16 -3.94 17.67
C VAL A 13 -10.27 -5.43 17.34
N PRO A 14 -11.44 -5.98 16.98
CA PRO A 14 -11.54 -7.40 16.61
C PRO A 14 -10.73 -7.75 15.36
N VAL A 15 -10.61 -6.83 14.39
CA VAL A 15 -9.81 -7.05 13.19
C VAL A 15 -8.31 -7.14 13.53
N LEU A 16 -7.81 -6.23 14.36
CA LEU A 16 -6.40 -6.23 14.81
C LEU A 16 -6.09 -7.44 15.71
N LEU A 17 -7.04 -7.84 16.56
CA LEU A 17 -6.90 -9.07 17.36
C LEU A 17 -6.85 -10.31 16.46
N LEU A 18 -7.76 -10.42 15.49
CA LEU A 18 -7.74 -11.53 14.53
C LEU A 18 -6.42 -11.55 13.74
N LEU A 19 -5.98 -10.39 13.25
CA LEU A 19 -4.70 -10.25 12.56
C LEU A 19 -3.55 -10.73 13.45
N SER A 20 -3.52 -10.31 14.71
CA SER A 20 -2.45 -10.71 15.65
C SER A 20 -2.43 -12.22 15.89
N VAL A 21 -3.61 -12.87 16.02
CA VAL A 21 -3.71 -14.33 16.13
C VAL A 21 -3.20 -15.04 14.89
N VAL A 22 -3.62 -14.56 13.70
CA VAL A 22 -3.19 -15.14 12.43
C VAL A 22 -1.68 -15.00 12.23
N VAL A 23 -1.12 -13.81 12.48
CA VAL A 23 0.31 -13.54 12.34
C VAL A 23 1.14 -14.38 13.30
N PHE A 24 0.71 -14.45 14.56
CA PHE A 24 1.38 -15.29 15.55
C PHE A 24 1.31 -16.78 15.19
N GLY A 25 0.12 -17.27 14.85
CA GLY A 25 -0.10 -18.66 14.47
C GLY A 25 0.63 -19.05 13.18
N PHE A 26 0.74 -18.13 12.22
CA PHE A 26 1.49 -18.36 10.99
C PHE A 26 2.98 -18.57 11.27
N VAL A 27 3.59 -17.73 12.11
CA VAL A 27 5.01 -17.88 12.48
C VAL A 27 5.25 -19.16 13.29
N GLU A 28 4.31 -19.51 14.18
CA GLU A 28 4.37 -20.75 14.95
C GLU A 28 4.27 -22.01 14.08
N ALA A 29 3.53 -21.94 12.96
CA ALA A 29 3.36 -23.04 12.01
C ALA A 29 4.51 -23.19 11.00
N LEU A 30 5.43 -22.21 10.92
CA LEU A 30 6.56 -22.30 10.01
C LEU A 30 7.51 -23.44 10.41
N PRO A 31 8.00 -24.25 9.45
CA PRO A 31 8.97 -25.29 9.74
C PRO A 31 10.31 -24.67 10.16
N GLY A 32 10.82 -25.10 11.30
CA GLY A 32 12.05 -24.61 11.92
C GLY A 32 11.77 -23.72 13.12
N SER A 33 12.45 -23.98 14.24
CA SER A 33 12.33 -23.15 15.43
C SER A 33 13.32 -21.97 15.35
N ILE A 34 12.99 -20.88 16.04
CA ILE A 34 13.94 -19.76 16.28
C ILE A 34 15.28 -20.32 16.79
N VAL A 35 15.21 -21.37 17.61
CA VAL A 35 16.34 -22.08 18.18
C VAL A 35 17.18 -22.77 17.11
N ASP A 36 16.56 -23.42 16.14
CA ASP A 36 17.28 -24.11 15.05
C ASP A 36 18.10 -23.12 14.19
N THR A 37 17.58 -21.90 14.03
CA THR A 37 18.29 -20.82 13.30
C THR A 37 19.48 -20.28 14.11
N LEU A 38 19.35 -20.18 15.44
CA LEU A 38 20.41 -19.67 16.33
C LEU A 38 21.49 -20.72 16.62
N VAL A 39 21.10 -21.97 16.86
CA VAL A 39 22.04 -23.08 17.15
C VAL A 39 22.90 -23.44 15.93
N GLY A 40 22.40 -23.27 14.71
CA GLY A 40 23.17 -23.51 13.48
C GLY A 40 24.37 -22.57 13.27
N THR A 41 24.46 -21.47 14.04
CA THR A 41 25.56 -20.48 13.96
C THR A 41 26.60 -20.58 15.07
N GLU A 42 26.33 -21.33 16.12
CA GLU A 42 27.26 -21.50 17.27
C GLU A 42 27.76 -22.94 17.34
N GLY A 43 29.06 -23.13 17.03
CA GLY A 43 29.74 -24.43 17.16
C GLY A 43 29.95 -24.78 18.62
N GLY A 44 29.00 -25.48 19.24
CA GLY A 44 29.05 -25.92 20.64
C GLY A 44 28.17 -27.15 20.92
N ASN A 45 27.92 -27.46 22.17
CA ASN A 45 27.02 -28.55 22.56
C ASN A 45 25.57 -28.19 22.19
N ILE A 46 25.13 -28.63 21.00
CA ILE A 46 23.89 -28.26 20.34
C ILE A 46 22.66 -28.45 21.21
N GLU A 47 22.62 -29.57 22.01
CA GLU A 47 21.47 -29.86 22.85
C GLU A 47 21.37 -28.94 24.08
N GLU A 48 22.49 -28.56 24.66
CA GLU A 48 22.52 -27.68 25.84
C GLU A 48 22.20 -26.24 25.46
N SER A 49 22.78 -25.75 24.38
CA SER A 49 22.45 -24.45 23.80
C SER A 49 20.98 -24.35 23.38
N ARG A 50 20.42 -25.42 22.81
CA ARG A 50 19.01 -25.52 22.47
C ARG A 50 18.10 -25.35 23.69
N LYS A 51 18.33 -26.06 24.78
CA LYS A 51 17.52 -25.96 26.01
C LYS A 51 17.61 -24.59 26.66
N ILE A 52 18.78 -23.95 26.61
CA ILE A 52 18.96 -22.59 27.15
C ILE A 52 18.15 -21.60 26.33
N LEU A 53 18.25 -21.66 25.01
CA LEU A 53 17.52 -20.78 24.07
C LEU A 53 15.99 -21.03 24.13
N GLU A 54 15.55 -22.30 24.20
CA GLU A 54 14.12 -22.62 24.35
C GLU A 54 13.54 -21.99 25.63
N LYS A 55 14.29 -21.98 26.73
CA LYS A 55 13.89 -21.37 27.99
C LYS A 55 13.97 -19.82 27.91
N GLU A 56 15.00 -19.28 27.28
CA GLU A 56 15.18 -17.84 27.13
C GLU A 56 14.07 -17.21 26.25
N TYR A 57 13.70 -17.88 25.16
CA TYR A 57 12.60 -17.46 24.28
C TYR A 57 11.22 -17.94 24.76
N GLY A 58 11.17 -18.70 25.87
CA GLY A 58 9.92 -19.19 26.48
C GLY A 58 9.16 -20.18 25.61
N LEU A 59 9.86 -20.92 24.75
CA LEU A 59 9.27 -21.91 23.84
C LEU A 59 8.76 -23.16 24.58
N ASP A 60 9.20 -23.36 25.81
CA ASP A 60 8.72 -24.36 26.76
C ASP A 60 7.30 -24.09 27.29
N GLN A 61 6.77 -22.86 27.07
CA GLN A 61 5.46 -22.47 27.57
C GLN A 61 4.34 -22.80 26.56
N PRO A 62 3.11 -23.02 27.07
CA PRO A 62 1.95 -23.23 26.21
C PRO A 62 1.75 -22.08 25.23
N VAL A 63 1.32 -22.37 24.00
CA VAL A 63 1.18 -21.42 22.88
C VAL A 63 0.33 -20.19 23.27
N TYR A 64 -0.76 -20.39 24.02
CA TYR A 64 -1.63 -19.28 24.46
C TYR A 64 -0.94 -18.31 25.43
N VAL A 65 0.00 -18.82 26.28
CA VAL A 65 0.80 -17.97 27.18
C VAL A 65 1.82 -17.16 26.39
N ARG A 66 2.45 -17.78 25.42
CA ARG A 66 3.40 -17.14 24.49
C ARG A 66 2.72 -16.05 23.69
N TYR A 67 1.53 -16.34 23.15
CA TYR A 67 0.72 -15.36 22.44
C TYR A 67 0.36 -14.16 23.34
N ALA A 68 -0.13 -14.40 24.55
CA ALA A 68 -0.50 -13.33 25.47
C ALA A 68 0.69 -12.41 25.83
N LYS A 69 1.86 -13.00 26.10
CA LYS A 69 3.10 -12.26 26.38
C LYS A 69 3.57 -11.47 25.17
N TRP A 70 3.52 -12.08 23.98
CA TRP A 70 3.89 -11.41 22.73
C TRP A 70 2.95 -10.26 22.42
N LEU A 71 1.64 -10.46 22.52
CA LEU A 71 0.64 -9.43 22.28
C LEU A 71 0.78 -8.26 23.25
N HIS A 72 1.03 -8.55 24.54
CA HIS A 72 1.27 -7.52 25.55
C HIS A 72 2.47 -6.64 25.19
N ARG A 73 3.58 -7.22 24.75
CA ARG A 73 4.76 -6.47 24.26
C ARG A 73 4.47 -5.72 22.96
N ALA A 74 3.79 -6.36 22.02
CA ALA A 74 3.43 -5.75 20.75
C ALA A 74 2.58 -4.48 20.91
N VAL A 75 1.64 -4.46 21.87
CA VAL A 75 0.83 -3.26 22.21
C VAL A 75 1.72 -2.14 22.77
N GLN A 76 2.85 -2.46 23.41
CA GLN A 76 3.82 -1.50 23.90
C GLN A 76 4.89 -1.11 22.83
N PHE A 77 4.71 -1.55 21.57
CA PHE A 77 5.69 -1.37 20.51
C PHE A 77 7.06 -2.02 20.78
N ASP A 78 7.11 -2.98 21.70
CA ASP A 78 8.29 -3.82 21.94
C ASP A 78 8.17 -5.14 21.16
N PHE A 79 8.78 -5.18 19.99
CA PHE A 79 8.86 -6.38 19.15
C PHE A 79 10.14 -7.19 19.36
N GLY A 80 10.97 -6.78 20.33
CA GLY A 80 12.27 -7.40 20.57
C GLY A 80 13.33 -6.98 19.57
N LYS A 81 14.33 -7.85 19.36
CA LYS A 81 15.47 -7.62 18.46
C LYS A 81 15.42 -8.57 17.27
N SER A 82 15.84 -8.09 16.10
CA SER A 82 16.11 -8.93 14.93
C SER A 82 17.17 -9.98 15.26
N LEU A 83 16.98 -11.20 14.78
CA LEU A 83 17.95 -12.30 14.95
C LEU A 83 19.22 -12.06 14.12
N VAL A 84 19.08 -11.36 12.98
CA VAL A 84 20.15 -11.11 12.03
C VAL A 84 20.90 -9.80 12.33
N THR A 85 20.16 -8.69 12.40
CA THR A 85 20.77 -7.36 12.59
C THR A 85 21.08 -7.05 14.06
N ARG A 86 20.49 -7.80 15.02
CA ARG A 86 20.57 -7.58 16.48
C ARG A 86 20.03 -6.21 16.93
N ARG A 87 19.41 -5.43 16.03
CA ARG A 87 18.82 -4.12 16.29
C ARG A 87 17.39 -4.26 16.82
N PRO A 88 16.88 -3.27 17.56
CA PRO A 88 15.47 -3.22 17.95
C PRO A 88 14.58 -3.17 16.70
N ILE A 89 13.64 -4.11 16.60
CA ILE A 89 12.75 -4.25 15.44
C ILE A 89 11.84 -3.03 15.29
N SER A 90 11.38 -2.45 16.40
CA SER A 90 10.58 -1.23 16.39
C SER A 90 11.28 -0.08 15.67
N TYR A 91 12.57 0.15 15.96
CA TYR A 91 13.37 1.16 15.28
C TYR A 91 13.51 0.86 13.78
N GLU A 92 13.81 -0.39 13.43
CA GLU A 92 14.01 -0.81 12.05
C GLU A 92 12.74 -0.64 11.19
N LEU A 93 11.57 -1.01 11.74
CA LEU A 93 10.31 -0.84 11.04
C LEU A 93 9.86 0.63 10.95
N LEU A 94 9.96 1.38 12.06
CA LEU A 94 9.55 2.79 12.07
C LEU A 94 10.38 3.65 11.12
N SER A 95 11.67 3.36 10.95
CA SER A 95 12.53 4.08 9.99
C SER A 95 12.14 3.82 8.53
N ARG A 96 11.46 2.71 8.22
CA ARG A 96 11.05 2.31 6.87
C ARG A 96 9.64 2.76 6.49
N ILE A 97 8.76 3.06 7.46
CA ILE A 97 7.39 3.54 7.21
C ILE A 97 7.36 4.75 6.27
N PRO A 98 8.16 5.81 6.49
CA PRO A 98 8.11 6.99 5.63
C PRO A 98 8.40 6.69 4.16
N ALA A 99 9.34 5.79 3.88
CA ALA A 99 9.69 5.41 2.51
C ALA A 99 8.54 4.66 1.80
N THR A 100 7.89 3.70 2.47
CA THR A 100 6.71 2.99 1.92
C THR A 100 5.55 3.95 1.68
N VAL A 101 5.25 4.83 2.66
CA VAL A 101 4.16 5.82 2.53
C VAL A 101 4.46 6.81 1.41
N TYR A 102 5.68 7.30 1.31
CA TYR A 102 6.10 8.23 0.27
C TYR A 102 5.90 7.65 -1.13
N LEU A 103 6.36 6.43 -1.36
CA LEU A 103 6.19 5.72 -2.63
C LEU A 103 4.71 5.51 -2.98
N ALA A 104 3.90 5.04 -2.03
CA ALA A 104 2.48 4.79 -2.24
C ALA A 104 1.70 6.08 -2.54
N VAL A 105 1.94 7.15 -1.78
CA VAL A 105 1.27 8.45 -1.94
C VAL A 105 1.64 9.09 -3.29
N VAL A 106 2.91 9.08 -3.66
CA VAL A 106 3.32 9.66 -4.95
C VAL A 106 2.81 8.81 -6.11
N GLY A 107 2.87 7.48 -6.02
CA GLY A 107 2.34 6.58 -7.05
C GLY A 107 0.84 6.79 -7.30
N ILE A 108 0.01 6.87 -6.24
CA ILE A 108 -1.43 7.10 -6.39
C ILE A 108 -1.73 8.53 -6.87
N THR A 109 -0.97 9.53 -6.42
CA THR A 109 -1.12 10.91 -6.88
C THR A 109 -0.82 11.03 -8.37
N LEU A 110 0.27 10.44 -8.83
CA LEU A 110 0.62 10.38 -10.25
C LEU A 110 -0.48 9.68 -11.07
N SER A 111 -0.99 8.57 -10.56
CA SER A 111 -2.13 7.87 -11.15
C SER A 111 -3.34 8.78 -11.31
N MET A 112 -3.73 9.51 -10.28
CA MET A 112 -4.90 10.42 -10.34
C MET A 112 -4.68 11.59 -11.29
N LEU A 113 -3.48 12.17 -11.31
CA LEU A 113 -3.12 13.27 -12.21
C LEU A 113 -3.21 12.86 -13.69
N ILE A 114 -2.96 11.61 -14.01
CA ILE A 114 -3.09 11.06 -15.36
C ILE A 114 -4.53 10.61 -15.64
N ALA A 115 -5.11 9.84 -14.73
CA ALA A 115 -6.37 9.14 -14.94
C ALA A 115 -7.58 10.07 -15.00
N ILE A 116 -7.64 11.10 -14.16
CA ILE A 116 -8.79 11.99 -14.10
C ILE A 116 -8.94 12.79 -15.40
N PRO A 117 -7.88 13.45 -15.93
CA PRO A 117 -7.99 14.12 -17.21
C PRO A 117 -8.31 13.17 -18.37
N LEU A 118 -7.61 12.04 -18.44
CA LEU A 118 -7.82 11.06 -19.53
C LEU A 118 -9.24 10.47 -19.49
N GLY A 119 -9.73 10.07 -18.33
CA GLY A 119 -11.08 9.53 -18.16
C GLY A 119 -12.16 10.56 -18.48
N THR A 120 -11.95 11.81 -18.05
CA THR A 120 -12.86 12.93 -18.36
C THR A 120 -12.90 13.21 -19.85
N ILE A 121 -11.76 13.33 -20.51
CA ILE A 121 -11.68 13.59 -21.97
C ILE A 121 -12.30 12.43 -22.76
N ALA A 122 -12.03 11.18 -22.37
CA ALA A 122 -12.61 9.99 -22.99
C ALA A 122 -14.13 9.96 -22.85
N ALA A 123 -14.70 10.36 -21.70
CA ALA A 123 -16.13 10.43 -21.48
C ALA A 123 -16.80 11.53 -22.32
N VAL A 124 -16.22 12.73 -22.34
CA VAL A 124 -16.74 13.88 -23.10
C VAL A 124 -16.68 13.62 -24.61
N ARG A 125 -15.63 12.94 -25.08
CA ARG A 125 -15.45 12.54 -26.46
C ARG A 125 -15.84 11.09 -26.73
N ARG A 126 -16.97 10.67 -26.16
CA ARG A 126 -17.47 9.29 -26.29
C ARG A 126 -17.50 8.84 -27.76
N ASN A 127 -17.14 7.58 -28.01
CA ASN A 127 -17.08 6.92 -29.32
C ASN A 127 -16.11 7.59 -30.33
N SER A 128 -15.18 8.41 -29.86
CA SER A 128 -14.09 8.96 -30.68
C SER A 128 -12.83 8.13 -30.62
N ALA A 129 -11.87 8.40 -31.51
CA ALA A 129 -10.54 7.76 -31.46
C ALA A 129 -9.84 7.96 -30.08
N VAL A 130 -10.03 9.13 -29.45
CA VAL A 130 -9.48 9.43 -28.12
C VAL A 130 -10.09 8.51 -27.06
N ASP A 131 -11.40 8.26 -27.14
CA ASP A 131 -12.06 7.33 -26.22
C ASP A 131 -11.57 5.90 -26.41
N TYR A 132 -11.49 5.41 -27.64
CA TYR A 132 -11.00 4.07 -27.93
C TYR A 132 -9.53 3.88 -27.52
N THR A 133 -8.66 4.84 -27.79
CA THR A 133 -7.25 4.77 -27.38
C THR A 133 -7.11 4.79 -25.87
N ALA A 134 -7.86 5.63 -25.14
CA ALA A 134 -7.87 5.65 -23.68
C ALA A 134 -8.33 4.30 -23.08
N GLN A 135 -9.35 3.67 -23.68
CA GLN A 135 -9.82 2.36 -23.24
C GLN A 135 -8.81 1.24 -23.54
N MET A 136 -8.20 1.23 -24.73
CA MET A 136 -7.21 0.22 -25.12
C MET A 136 -5.94 0.33 -24.27
N THR A 137 -5.43 1.55 -24.04
CA THR A 137 -4.27 1.77 -23.16
C THR A 137 -4.58 1.38 -21.71
N SER A 138 -5.80 1.68 -21.23
CA SER A 138 -6.23 1.25 -19.89
C SER A 138 -6.36 -0.27 -19.79
N LEU A 139 -6.89 -0.94 -20.82
CA LEU A 139 -6.98 -2.40 -20.84
C LEU A 139 -5.58 -3.03 -20.82
N ALA A 140 -4.68 -2.55 -21.64
CA ALA A 140 -3.28 -2.98 -21.66
C ALA A 140 -2.61 -2.75 -20.30
N GLY A 141 -2.80 -1.57 -19.68
CA GLY A 141 -2.21 -1.24 -18.40
C GLY A 141 -2.70 -2.10 -17.24
N ILE A 142 -3.95 -2.57 -17.26
CA ILE A 142 -4.47 -3.52 -16.27
C ILE A 142 -3.93 -4.93 -16.50
N SER A 143 -3.75 -5.33 -17.76
CA SER A 143 -3.32 -6.68 -18.16
C SER A 143 -1.82 -6.91 -17.92
N ILE A 144 -1.02 -5.85 -17.92
CA ILE A 144 0.43 -5.92 -17.72
C ILE A 144 0.74 -6.05 -16.22
N PRO A 145 1.51 -7.08 -15.80
CA PRO A 145 1.97 -7.17 -14.41
C PRO A 145 2.85 -5.96 -14.05
N GLU A 146 2.59 -5.38 -12.87
CA GLU A 146 3.25 -4.17 -12.41
C GLU A 146 4.79 -4.31 -12.33
N PHE A 147 5.27 -5.46 -11.81
CA PHE A 147 6.69 -5.76 -11.73
C PHE A 147 7.36 -5.89 -13.12
N TRP A 148 6.65 -6.46 -14.09
CA TRP A 148 7.15 -6.58 -15.45
C TRP A 148 7.30 -5.20 -16.10
N PHE A 149 6.31 -4.34 -15.94
CA PHE A 149 6.39 -2.94 -16.40
C PHE A 149 7.54 -2.19 -15.72
N ALA A 150 7.74 -2.39 -14.40
CA ALA A 150 8.86 -1.82 -13.66
C ALA A 150 10.22 -2.23 -14.25
N ILE A 151 10.39 -3.52 -14.56
CA ILE A 151 11.63 -4.03 -15.19
C ILE A 151 11.84 -3.39 -16.57
N LEU A 152 10.79 -3.27 -17.39
CA LEU A 152 10.89 -2.60 -18.69
C LEU A 152 11.28 -1.13 -18.55
N CYS A 153 10.74 -0.42 -17.55
CA CYS A 153 11.14 0.95 -17.26
C CYS A 153 12.63 1.04 -16.87
N VAL A 154 13.14 0.14 -16.05
CA VAL A 154 14.56 0.07 -15.70
C VAL A 154 15.40 -0.21 -16.94
N LEU A 155 15.04 -1.20 -17.76
CA LEU A 155 15.77 -1.52 -18.99
C LEU A 155 15.83 -0.33 -19.94
N LEU A 156 14.73 0.35 -20.15
CA LEU A 156 14.67 1.47 -21.10
C LEU A 156 15.32 2.73 -20.55
N PHE A 157 14.86 3.22 -19.39
CA PHE A 157 15.24 4.54 -18.90
C PHE A 157 16.56 4.55 -18.13
N SER A 158 16.92 3.44 -17.50
CA SER A 158 18.17 3.36 -16.74
C SER A 158 19.31 2.76 -17.55
N LEU A 159 19.12 1.57 -18.14
CA LEU A 159 20.21 0.86 -18.81
C LEU A 159 20.41 1.35 -20.25
N TYR A 160 19.36 1.53 -21.04
CA TYR A 160 19.48 1.91 -22.45
C TYR A 160 19.69 3.40 -22.63
N LEU A 161 18.86 4.25 -22.00
CA LEU A 161 18.93 5.70 -22.14
C LEU A 161 19.87 6.37 -21.13
N GLY A 162 20.15 5.74 -19.98
CA GLY A 162 20.99 6.32 -18.93
C GLY A 162 20.43 7.56 -18.25
N TRP A 163 19.10 7.80 -18.34
CA TRP A 163 18.47 9.01 -17.83
C TRP A 163 18.19 8.98 -16.33
N LEU A 164 17.86 7.82 -15.80
CA LEU A 164 17.42 7.65 -14.43
C LEU A 164 18.17 6.48 -13.75
N PRO A 165 18.39 6.53 -12.43
CA PRO A 165 18.99 5.43 -11.70
C PRO A 165 18.08 4.20 -11.70
N SER A 166 18.69 3.01 -11.75
CA SER A 166 17.94 1.73 -11.74
C SER A 166 17.39 1.38 -10.38
N SER A 167 18.04 1.81 -9.29
CA SER A 167 17.69 1.47 -7.93
C SER A 167 18.31 2.44 -6.94
N GLY A 168 17.84 2.45 -5.70
CA GLY A 168 18.33 3.30 -4.63
C GLY A 168 17.25 4.16 -4.01
N TYR A 169 17.63 4.95 -3.03
CA TYR A 169 16.75 5.84 -2.29
C TYR A 169 17.53 7.03 -1.76
N VAL A 170 16.94 8.20 -1.89
CA VAL A 170 17.37 9.43 -1.21
C VAL A 170 16.15 9.99 -0.49
N SER A 171 16.32 10.37 0.77
CA SER A 171 15.23 10.95 1.55
C SER A 171 14.82 12.32 0.97
N PRO A 172 13.52 12.58 0.73
CA PRO A 172 13.05 13.88 0.24
C PRO A 172 13.31 15.03 1.22
N PHE A 173 13.60 14.71 2.50
CA PHE A 173 13.94 15.69 3.53
C PHE A 173 15.43 16.06 3.51
N GLU A 174 16.28 15.24 2.90
CA GLU A 174 17.72 15.50 2.77
C GLU A 174 18.05 16.16 1.43
N ASP A 175 17.54 15.59 0.35
CA ASP A 175 17.67 16.14 -1.01
C ASP A 175 16.41 15.83 -1.82
N PHE A 176 15.56 16.84 -1.99
CA PHE A 176 14.32 16.71 -2.73
C PHE A 176 14.52 16.34 -4.20
N TRP A 177 15.48 16.99 -4.88
CA TRP A 177 15.73 16.76 -6.31
C TRP A 177 16.40 15.41 -6.57
N GLY A 178 17.35 15.02 -5.71
CA GLY A 178 17.94 13.69 -5.75
C GLY A 178 16.89 12.61 -5.49
N SER A 179 15.99 12.82 -4.51
CA SER A 179 14.90 11.89 -4.23
C SER A 179 13.99 11.65 -5.44
N LEU A 180 13.66 12.69 -6.22
CA LEU A 180 12.80 12.56 -7.40
C LEU A 180 13.42 11.63 -8.46
N GLN A 181 14.74 11.66 -8.66
CA GLN A 181 15.39 10.80 -9.66
C GLN A 181 15.20 9.32 -9.34
N PHE A 182 15.32 8.94 -8.07
CA PHE A 182 15.10 7.56 -7.63
C PHE A 182 13.61 7.18 -7.56
N LEU A 183 12.72 8.16 -7.38
CA LEU A 183 11.28 7.94 -7.22
C LEU A 183 10.53 7.77 -8.56
N ILE A 184 10.96 8.43 -9.64
CA ILE A 184 10.23 8.48 -10.92
C ILE A 184 9.89 7.08 -11.43
N LEU A 185 10.85 6.17 -11.53
CA LEU A 185 10.62 4.84 -12.07
C LEU A 185 9.67 3.99 -11.21
N PRO A 186 9.89 3.84 -9.89
CA PRO A 186 8.97 3.09 -9.06
C PRO A 186 7.57 3.71 -8.97
N ALA A 187 7.48 5.06 -8.89
CA ALA A 187 6.19 5.75 -8.89
C ALA A 187 5.46 5.63 -10.24
N ALA A 188 6.18 5.64 -11.37
CA ALA A 188 5.61 5.41 -12.70
C ALA A 188 5.08 3.97 -12.83
N ALA A 189 5.77 2.97 -12.29
CA ALA A 189 5.31 1.58 -12.31
C ALA A 189 3.98 1.41 -11.56
N ILE A 190 3.90 1.92 -10.33
CA ILE A 190 2.66 1.97 -9.56
C ILE A 190 1.60 2.78 -10.29
N GLY A 191 1.96 4.01 -10.68
CA GLY A 191 1.06 4.98 -11.29
C GLY A 191 0.43 4.49 -12.57
N PHE A 192 1.17 3.78 -13.43
CA PHE A 192 0.69 3.25 -14.69
C PHE A 192 -0.50 2.29 -14.53
N ARG A 193 -0.34 1.28 -13.68
CA ARG A 193 -1.41 0.30 -13.42
C ARG A 193 -2.62 0.94 -12.75
N GLN A 194 -2.38 1.77 -11.74
CA GLN A 194 -3.46 2.43 -11.01
C GLN A 194 -4.18 3.46 -11.90
N ALA A 195 -3.44 4.19 -12.76
CA ALA A 195 -4.02 5.12 -13.73
C ALA A 195 -4.92 4.40 -14.74
N ALA A 196 -4.52 3.24 -15.22
CA ALA A 196 -5.31 2.44 -16.14
C ALA A 196 -6.69 2.07 -15.57
N PHE A 197 -6.72 1.59 -14.32
CA PHE A 197 -7.97 1.29 -13.64
C PHE A 197 -8.81 2.54 -13.37
N THR A 198 -8.18 3.57 -12.81
CA THR A 198 -8.84 4.82 -12.40
C THR A 198 -9.38 5.60 -13.63
N THR A 199 -8.70 5.54 -14.79
CA THR A 199 -9.19 6.14 -16.05
C THR A 199 -10.53 5.54 -16.48
N ARG A 200 -10.64 4.20 -16.45
CA ARG A 200 -11.89 3.51 -16.81
C ARG A 200 -13.01 3.85 -15.83
N LEU A 201 -12.71 3.88 -14.54
CA LEU A 201 -13.68 4.24 -13.52
C LEU A 201 -14.16 5.68 -13.69
N THR A 202 -13.23 6.64 -13.85
CA THR A 202 -13.55 8.05 -14.07
C THR A 202 -14.40 8.22 -15.32
N ARG A 203 -14.05 7.56 -16.42
CA ARG A 203 -14.83 7.58 -17.64
C ARG A 203 -16.26 7.08 -17.43
N SER A 204 -16.43 5.92 -16.80
CA SER A 204 -17.76 5.36 -16.52
C SER A 204 -18.58 6.30 -15.64
N SER A 205 -18.02 6.77 -14.54
CA SER A 205 -18.69 7.70 -13.63
C SER A 205 -19.06 9.02 -14.32
N MET A 206 -18.19 9.53 -15.20
CA MET A 206 -18.49 10.72 -15.99
C MET A 206 -19.64 10.51 -16.97
N LEU A 207 -19.71 9.36 -17.66
CA LEU A 207 -20.80 9.05 -18.58
C LEU A 207 -22.13 8.91 -17.83
N ASP A 208 -22.13 8.26 -16.65
CA ASP A 208 -23.30 8.13 -15.81
C ASP A 208 -23.80 9.50 -15.31
N GLU A 209 -22.90 10.40 -14.95
CA GLU A 209 -23.26 11.75 -14.51
C GLU A 209 -23.69 12.65 -15.66
N LEU A 210 -23.08 12.53 -16.85
CA LEU A 210 -23.45 13.32 -18.04
C LEU A 210 -24.86 13.00 -18.56
N SER A 211 -25.41 11.83 -18.25
CA SER A 211 -26.76 11.40 -18.64
C SER A 211 -27.88 11.85 -17.69
N LYS A 212 -27.54 12.58 -16.61
CA LYS A 212 -28.54 12.99 -15.61
C LYS A 212 -29.26 14.28 -15.98
N GLU A 213 -30.54 14.39 -15.64
CA GLU A 213 -31.43 15.52 -15.94
C GLU A 213 -30.88 16.90 -15.49
N TYR A 214 -30.14 16.94 -14.36
CA TYR A 214 -29.57 18.21 -13.89
C TYR A 214 -28.50 18.77 -14.85
N VAL A 215 -27.83 17.90 -15.61
CA VAL A 215 -26.85 18.30 -16.64
C VAL A 215 -27.57 18.92 -17.83
N ASP A 216 -28.68 18.31 -18.27
CA ASP A 216 -29.51 18.87 -19.36
C ASP A 216 -30.14 20.19 -18.91
N THR A 217 -30.61 20.28 -17.66
CA THR A 217 -31.09 21.55 -17.11
C THR A 217 -30.02 22.64 -17.14
N ALA A 218 -28.77 22.30 -16.73
CA ALA A 218 -27.66 23.25 -16.77
C ALA A 218 -27.35 23.73 -18.19
N ARG A 219 -27.44 22.86 -19.20
CA ARG A 219 -27.28 23.21 -20.64
C ARG A 219 -28.43 24.09 -21.11
N SER A 220 -29.68 23.76 -20.75
CA SER A 220 -30.85 24.54 -21.13
C SER A 220 -30.85 25.95 -20.55
N MET A 221 -30.19 26.17 -19.41
CA MET A 221 -29.93 27.46 -18.80
C MET A 221 -28.82 28.26 -19.50
N GLY A 222 -28.24 27.77 -20.58
CA GLY A 222 -27.20 28.44 -21.36
C GLY A 222 -25.80 28.44 -20.71
N LEU A 223 -25.54 27.56 -19.74
CA LEU A 223 -24.22 27.50 -19.13
C LEU A 223 -23.18 26.98 -20.13
N PRO A 224 -21.97 27.56 -20.18
CA PRO A 224 -20.92 27.10 -21.06
C PRO A 224 -20.51 25.66 -20.75
N GLU A 225 -20.32 24.83 -21.78
CA GLU A 225 -20.05 23.37 -21.63
C GLU A 225 -18.88 23.07 -20.68
N ARG A 226 -17.84 23.91 -20.71
CA ARG A 226 -16.72 23.78 -19.78
C ARG A 226 -17.17 23.85 -18.30
N ARG A 227 -18.13 24.73 -17.97
CA ARG A 227 -18.67 24.84 -16.61
C ARG A 227 -19.55 23.64 -16.27
N VAL A 228 -20.34 23.15 -17.20
CA VAL A 228 -21.16 21.94 -17.06
C VAL A 228 -20.27 20.74 -16.76
N ILE A 229 -19.21 20.53 -17.55
CA ILE A 229 -18.29 19.38 -17.38
C ILE A 229 -17.53 19.47 -16.07
N PHE A 230 -16.77 20.55 -15.83
CA PHE A 230 -15.83 20.59 -14.70
C PHE A 230 -16.47 20.92 -13.36
N ARG A 231 -17.51 21.74 -13.30
CA ARG A 231 -18.10 22.18 -12.04
C ARG A 231 -19.31 21.36 -11.60
N TYR A 232 -20.11 20.88 -12.54
CA TYR A 232 -21.34 20.14 -12.24
C TYR A 232 -21.13 18.64 -12.37
N THR A 233 -20.61 18.15 -13.49
CA THR A 233 -20.48 16.72 -13.76
C THR A 233 -19.28 16.09 -13.07
N LEU A 234 -18.05 16.61 -13.32
CA LEU A 234 -16.82 16.02 -12.80
C LEU A 234 -16.82 15.96 -11.27
N ARG A 235 -17.32 17.00 -10.60
CA ARG A 235 -17.38 17.03 -9.14
C ARG A 235 -18.16 15.84 -8.55
N ASN A 236 -19.26 15.47 -9.17
CA ASN A 236 -20.08 14.33 -8.73
C ASN A 236 -19.47 13.00 -9.18
N ALA A 237 -18.95 12.93 -10.40
CA ALA A 237 -18.27 11.76 -10.95
C ALA A 237 -16.98 11.38 -10.18
N MET A 238 -16.37 12.34 -9.48
CA MET A 238 -15.17 12.09 -8.66
C MET A 238 -15.43 11.33 -7.37
N ILE A 239 -16.67 11.25 -6.87
CA ILE A 239 -16.97 10.58 -5.60
C ILE A 239 -16.54 9.11 -5.62
N PRO A 240 -16.98 8.26 -6.58
CA PRO A 240 -16.51 6.89 -6.67
C PRO A 240 -15.00 6.80 -6.96
N THR A 241 -14.47 7.69 -7.81
CA THR A 241 -13.05 7.71 -8.15
C THR A 241 -12.15 7.93 -6.93
N ILE A 242 -12.45 8.94 -6.10
CA ILE A 242 -11.69 9.24 -4.88
C ILE A 242 -11.80 8.07 -3.88
N THR A 243 -12.99 7.49 -3.74
CA THR A 243 -13.21 6.35 -2.84
C THR A 243 -12.35 5.15 -3.21
N ILE A 244 -12.37 4.77 -4.48
CA ILE A 244 -11.58 3.64 -4.97
C ILE A 244 -10.08 3.95 -4.94
N SER A 245 -9.67 5.18 -5.27
CA SER A 245 -8.26 5.58 -5.14
C SER A 245 -7.76 5.51 -3.70
N GLY A 246 -8.61 5.82 -2.72
CA GLY A 246 -8.29 5.64 -1.31
C GLY A 246 -8.09 4.16 -0.94
N LEU A 247 -8.96 3.25 -1.41
CA LEU A 247 -8.79 1.81 -1.23
C LEU A 247 -7.54 1.28 -1.93
N GLN A 248 -7.24 1.79 -3.13
CA GLN A 248 -6.00 1.48 -3.85
C GLN A 248 -4.77 1.90 -3.04
N LEU A 249 -4.78 3.09 -2.42
CA LEU A 249 -3.70 3.55 -1.55
C LEU A 249 -3.47 2.60 -0.37
N ALA A 250 -4.55 2.16 0.29
CA ALA A 250 -4.44 1.19 1.37
C ALA A 250 -3.84 -0.15 0.90
N ASN A 251 -4.26 -0.63 -0.27
CA ASN A 251 -3.72 -1.85 -0.88
C ASN A 251 -2.24 -1.70 -1.29
N LEU A 252 -1.84 -0.53 -1.78
CA LEU A 252 -0.44 -0.26 -2.12
C LEU A 252 0.47 -0.33 -0.91
N LEU A 253 0.03 0.19 0.24
CA LEU A 253 0.80 0.11 1.48
C LEU A 253 1.06 -1.34 1.92
N GLY A 254 0.15 -2.28 1.58
CA GLY A 254 0.31 -3.72 1.83
C GLY A 254 1.02 -4.51 0.73
N GLY A 255 1.12 -3.99 -0.48
CA GLY A 255 1.44 -4.76 -1.69
C GLY A 255 2.66 -4.31 -2.50
N THR A 256 3.44 -3.32 -2.04
CA THR A 256 4.60 -2.80 -2.81
C THR A 256 5.89 -3.61 -2.67
N VAL A 257 5.86 -4.75 -1.97
CA VAL A 257 7.04 -5.59 -1.65
C VAL A 257 7.93 -5.85 -2.87
N VAL A 258 7.31 -6.26 -3.99
CA VAL A 258 8.06 -6.62 -5.21
C VAL A 258 8.74 -5.40 -5.82
N LEU A 259 8.03 -4.26 -5.87
CA LEU A 259 8.60 -3.01 -6.39
C LEU A 259 9.69 -2.45 -5.48
N GLU A 260 9.46 -2.48 -4.16
CA GLU A 260 10.48 -2.09 -3.19
C GLU A 260 11.76 -2.92 -3.34
N SER A 261 11.61 -4.23 -3.67
CA SER A 261 12.76 -5.12 -3.90
C SER A 261 13.46 -4.82 -5.23
N ILE A 262 12.72 -4.61 -6.33
CA ILE A 262 13.28 -4.30 -7.66
C ILE A 262 14.09 -3.00 -7.61
N PHE A 263 13.54 -1.96 -7.00
CA PHE A 263 14.17 -0.64 -6.95
C PHE A 263 15.10 -0.44 -5.74
N ALA A 264 15.36 -1.48 -4.95
CA ALA A 264 16.11 -1.40 -3.70
C ALA A 264 15.58 -0.30 -2.74
N TRP A 265 14.28 -0.06 -2.77
CA TRP A 265 13.59 0.94 -1.95
C TRP A 265 13.53 0.48 -0.49
N PRO A 266 13.90 1.31 0.51
CA PRO A 266 14.01 0.90 1.91
C PRO A 266 12.62 0.89 2.60
N GLY A 267 11.66 0.15 2.03
CA GLY A 267 10.31 0.03 2.58
C GLY A 267 10.12 -1.14 3.56
N ILE A 268 8.94 -1.20 4.17
CA ILE A 268 8.56 -2.26 5.12
C ILE A 268 8.40 -3.59 4.38
N GLY A 269 7.82 -3.59 3.19
CA GLY A 269 7.60 -4.80 2.41
C GLY A 269 8.92 -5.49 2.06
N ARG A 270 9.92 -4.74 1.62
CA ARG A 270 11.26 -5.25 1.38
C ARG A 270 11.90 -5.78 2.66
N ALA A 271 11.74 -5.10 3.80
CA ALA A 271 12.26 -5.58 5.08
C ALA A 271 11.67 -6.94 5.45
N ILE A 272 10.36 -7.13 5.29
CA ILE A 272 9.69 -8.41 5.53
C ILE A 272 10.22 -9.49 4.57
N PHE A 273 10.39 -9.15 3.29
CA PHE A 273 10.90 -10.08 2.29
C PHE A 273 12.34 -10.53 2.61
N GLU A 274 13.23 -9.60 2.95
CA GLU A 274 14.59 -9.89 3.39
C GLU A 274 14.59 -10.76 4.67
N ALA A 275 13.71 -10.46 5.63
CA ALA A 275 13.55 -11.24 6.86
C ALA A 275 13.09 -12.69 6.59
N ILE A 276 12.19 -12.89 5.60
CA ILE A 276 11.76 -14.24 5.19
C ILE A 276 12.95 -15.04 4.66
N LEU A 277 13.75 -14.45 3.77
CA LEU A 277 14.92 -15.11 3.20
C LEU A 277 15.97 -15.46 4.25
N GLN A 278 16.09 -14.62 5.29
CA GLN A 278 17.06 -14.78 6.39
C GLN A 278 16.48 -15.54 7.59
N ARG A 279 15.21 -15.97 7.53
CA ARG A 279 14.49 -16.64 8.62
C ARG A 279 14.47 -15.85 9.92
N ASP A 280 14.39 -14.52 9.82
CA ASP A 280 14.25 -13.64 10.99
C ASP A 280 12.79 -13.58 11.43
N TYR A 281 12.35 -14.63 12.15
CA TYR A 281 10.96 -14.80 12.56
C TYR A 281 10.38 -13.63 13.37
N PRO A 282 11.11 -13.04 14.35
CA PRO A 282 10.60 -11.87 15.07
C PRO A 282 10.35 -10.66 14.15
N LEU A 283 11.25 -10.41 13.19
CA LEU A 283 11.09 -9.30 12.24
C LEU A 283 9.94 -9.56 11.26
N ILE A 284 9.77 -10.81 10.79
CA ILE A 284 8.62 -11.21 9.94
C ILE A 284 7.33 -10.93 10.70
N GLN A 285 7.22 -11.43 11.92
CA GLN A 285 6.02 -11.31 12.75
C GLN A 285 5.64 -9.85 13.02
N ALA A 286 6.61 -9.06 13.47
CA ALA A 286 6.40 -7.64 13.72
C ALA A 286 6.10 -6.86 12.43
N GLY A 287 6.82 -7.12 11.36
CA GLY A 287 6.66 -6.46 10.07
C GLY A 287 5.26 -6.67 9.48
N VAL A 288 4.78 -7.92 9.46
CA VAL A 288 3.43 -8.25 8.95
C VAL A 288 2.35 -7.62 9.85
N LEU A 289 2.52 -7.64 11.17
CA LEU A 289 1.57 -6.99 12.09
C LEU A 289 1.53 -5.46 11.86
N VAL A 290 2.68 -4.80 11.81
CA VAL A 290 2.77 -3.33 11.60
C VAL A 290 2.19 -2.95 10.25
N LEU A 291 2.52 -3.68 9.19
CA LEU A 291 1.99 -3.44 7.85
C LEU A 291 0.48 -3.63 7.82
N GLY A 292 -0.05 -4.68 8.44
CA GLY A 292 -1.49 -4.88 8.58
C GLY A 292 -2.18 -3.77 9.38
N CYS A 293 -1.56 -3.29 10.46
CA CYS A 293 -2.06 -2.12 11.20
C CYS A 293 -2.11 -0.87 10.33
N ILE A 294 -1.07 -0.61 9.51
CA ILE A 294 -1.04 0.52 8.58
C ILE A 294 -2.21 0.43 7.58
N VAL A 295 -2.44 -0.74 6.98
CA VAL A 295 -3.56 -0.96 6.05
C VAL A 295 -4.91 -0.71 6.72
N VAL A 296 -5.09 -1.21 7.93
CA VAL A 296 -6.34 -1.04 8.71
C VAL A 296 -6.58 0.44 9.05
N VAL A 297 -5.54 1.16 9.47
CA VAL A 297 -5.62 2.61 9.74
C VAL A 297 -5.91 3.40 8.47
N MET A 298 -5.28 3.05 7.35
CA MET A 298 -5.53 3.71 6.07
C MET A 298 -6.96 3.47 5.58
N ASN A 299 -7.49 2.26 5.71
CA ASN A 299 -8.90 1.98 5.40
C ASN A 299 -9.85 2.83 6.25
N LEU A 300 -9.55 3.00 7.55
CA LEU A 300 -10.33 3.91 8.41
C LEU A 300 -10.27 5.36 7.90
N LEU A 301 -9.10 5.85 7.52
CA LEU A 301 -8.94 7.21 6.97
C LEU A 301 -9.73 7.39 5.66
N VAL A 302 -9.72 6.38 4.80
CA VAL A 302 -10.52 6.36 3.56
C VAL A 302 -12.02 6.40 3.87
N ASP A 303 -12.50 5.60 4.82
CA ASP A 303 -13.91 5.59 5.25
C ASP A 303 -14.35 6.95 5.81
N LEU A 304 -13.48 7.60 6.59
CA LEU A 304 -13.74 8.94 7.14
C LEU A 304 -13.77 9.99 6.02
N THR A 305 -12.84 9.93 5.07
CA THR A 305 -12.78 10.83 3.91
C THR A 305 -14.02 10.66 3.03
N TYR A 306 -14.44 9.42 2.77
CA TYR A 306 -15.65 9.13 2.01
C TYR A 306 -16.89 9.77 2.64
N ARG A 307 -17.03 9.68 3.95
CA ARG A 307 -18.15 10.29 4.67
C ARG A 307 -18.13 11.83 4.61
N LEU A 308 -16.95 12.45 4.62
CA LEU A 308 -16.81 13.89 4.44
C LEU A 308 -17.26 14.35 3.05
N LEU A 309 -16.94 13.54 2.03
CA LEU A 309 -17.29 13.85 0.63
C LEU A 309 -18.77 13.59 0.31
N ASN A 310 -19.38 12.58 0.93
CA ASN A 310 -20.77 12.20 0.68
C ASN A 310 -21.57 12.05 1.98
N PRO A 311 -22.07 13.14 2.57
CA PRO A 311 -22.83 13.11 3.82
C PRO A 311 -24.21 12.42 3.73
N ARG A 312 -24.66 12.10 2.50
CA ARG A 312 -25.96 11.43 2.26
C ARG A 312 -25.92 9.93 2.48
N VAL A 313 -24.73 9.31 2.52
CA VAL A 313 -24.61 7.87 2.76
C VAL A 313 -24.85 7.59 4.24
N LYS A 314 -26.02 7.07 4.55
CA LYS A 314 -26.31 6.44 5.84
C LYS A 314 -25.90 4.98 5.73
N PHE A 315 -24.80 4.60 6.33
CA PHE A 315 -24.50 3.19 6.55
C PHE A 315 -25.38 2.69 7.69
N ALA A 316 -26.14 1.64 7.42
CA ALA A 316 -26.97 0.93 8.40
C ALA A 316 -26.10 0.27 9.49
#